data_781bf8f5b74c5b65ec5f73471bc0860a
#
_entry.id   781bf8f5b74c5b65ec5f73471bc0860a
#
_cell.length_a   1.000
_cell.length_b   1.000
_cell.length_c   1.000
_cell.angle_alpha   90.00
_cell.angle_beta   90.00
_cell.angle_gamma   90.00
#
_symmetry.space_group_name_H-M   'P 1'
#
loop_
_entity.id
_entity.type
_entity.pdbx_description
1 polymer ?
#
loop_
_entity_poly.entity_id
_entity_poly.type
_entity_poly.pdbx_seq_one_letter_code
_entity_poly.pdbx_strand_id
1 'polypeptide(L)'
;MMLAAQTLFGQIRTTKLTAYNQFKPSEILLKDGRTLHQPLTNIFLKNSKLLYLQGTTSMEASLENIVSVKFSDRLYVKIDTLLCYEVDTVGHDALYCATVIDIPAYRQQLKNNQIITSMDLGIFSNGGGSDQLSTATIDTNTEEDYEFPLIDIFYYRLNGKFVRVHDRELSRVLNKEQRRMMRTYQSMPDFSWTNRECLLQLLRKLQ
;
A
#
# COMPACT_ATOMS: atom_id res chain seq x y z
N MET A 1 -1.50 -19.87 36.62
CA MET A 1 -2.29 -18.83 35.95
C MET A 1 -1.31 -18.01 35.11
N MET A 2 -1.11 -18.40 33.82
CA MET A 2 -0.22 -17.67 32.91
C MET A 2 -1.02 -16.56 32.23
N LEU A 3 -0.66 -15.31 32.52
CA LEU A 3 -1.13 -14.18 31.72
C LEU A 3 -0.44 -14.24 30.36
N ALA A 4 -1.21 -14.56 29.31
CA ALA A 4 -0.78 -14.36 27.95
C ALA A 4 -0.64 -12.86 27.70
N ALA A 5 0.58 -12.38 27.55
CA ALA A 5 0.86 -11.03 27.06
C ALA A 5 0.39 -10.97 25.60
N GLN A 6 -0.80 -10.43 25.36
CA GLN A 6 -1.22 -10.02 24.02
C GLN A 6 -0.34 -8.84 23.63
N THR A 7 0.66 -9.07 22.77
CA THR A 7 1.35 -7.99 22.07
C THR A 7 0.34 -7.36 21.12
N LEU A 8 -0.27 -6.27 21.56
CA LEU A 8 -1.00 -5.35 20.70
C LEU A 8 0.01 -4.78 19.68
N PHE A 9 0.10 -5.37 18.51
CA PHE A 9 0.68 -4.69 17.36
C PHE A 9 -0.24 -3.52 17.04
N GLY A 10 0.13 -2.33 17.54
CA GLY A 10 -0.60 -1.10 17.28
C GLY A 10 -0.69 -0.89 15.77
N GLN A 11 -1.90 -0.64 15.26
CA GLN A 11 -2.12 -0.28 13.87
C GLN A 11 -1.25 0.94 13.54
N ILE A 12 -0.45 0.84 12.47
CA ILE A 12 0.38 1.96 12.00
C ILE A 12 -0.56 3.09 11.57
N ARG A 13 -0.25 4.32 11.94
CA ARG A 13 -1.06 5.51 11.67
C ARG A 13 -0.24 6.61 11.02
N THR A 14 -0.90 7.50 10.31
CA THR A 14 -0.31 8.69 9.70
C THR A 14 -1.28 9.86 9.76
N THR A 15 -0.76 11.06 9.88
CA THR A 15 -1.53 12.31 9.72
C THR A 15 -1.56 12.80 8.26
N LYS A 16 -0.86 12.13 7.35
CA LYS A 16 -0.69 12.56 5.96
C LYS A 16 -1.39 11.64 4.97
N LEU A 17 -1.91 12.23 3.91
CA LEU A 17 -2.53 11.51 2.79
C LEU A 17 -1.51 10.98 1.77
N THR A 18 -0.24 11.34 1.91
CA THR A 18 0.82 11.00 0.96
C THR A 18 1.98 10.27 1.63
N ALA A 19 2.66 9.41 0.89
CA ALA A 19 3.78 8.62 1.39
C ALA A 19 5.03 9.46 1.73
N TYR A 20 5.20 10.59 1.06
CA TYR A 20 6.28 11.53 1.32
C TYR A 20 5.72 12.84 1.87
N ASN A 21 6.47 13.48 2.76
CA ASN A 21 6.06 14.75 3.35
C ASN A 21 5.96 15.89 2.33
N GLN A 22 6.69 15.79 1.21
CA GLN A 22 6.73 16.78 0.15
C GLN A 22 6.69 16.09 -1.20
N PHE A 23 6.16 16.78 -2.21
CA PHE A 23 6.30 16.35 -3.60
C PHE A 23 7.77 16.41 -4.00
N LYS A 24 8.23 15.40 -4.75
CA LYS A 24 9.63 15.26 -5.16
C LYS A 24 9.75 14.71 -6.59
N PRO A 25 10.91 14.86 -7.22
CA PRO A 25 11.13 14.36 -8.57
C PRO A 25 11.01 12.83 -8.65
N SER A 26 10.48 12.36 -9.77
CA SER A 26 10.46 10.94 -10.11
C SER A 26 10.67 10.68 -11.60
N GLU A 27 11.12 9.47 -11.90
CA GLU A 27 11.21 8.89 -13.23
C GLU A 27 10.07 7.87 -13.38
N ILE A 28 9.24 8.04 -14.40
CA ILE A 28 8.07 7.19 -14.66
C ILE A 28 8.32 6.38 -15.92
N LEU A 29 8.48 5.07 -15.79
CA LEU A 29 8.61 4.15 -16.92
C LEU A 29 7.21 3.77 -17.42
N LEU A 30 6.98 3.98 -18.72
CA LEU A 30 5.75 3.63 -19.40
C LEU A 30 5.85 2.26 -20.10
N LYS A 31 4.69 1.67 -20.42
CA LYS A 31 4.61 0.39 -21.14
C LYS A 31 5.23 0.40 -22.54
N ASP A 32 5.28 1.55 -23.20
CA ASP A 32 5.92 1.74 -24.50
C ASP A 32 7.45 1.93 -24.42
N GLY A 33 8.02 1.81 -23.21
CA GLY A 33 9.44 1.95 -22.94
C GLY A 33 9.92 3.38 -22.73
N ARG A 34 9.07 4.39 -22.91
CA ARG A 34 9.44 5.78 -22.64
C ARG A 34 9.56 6.03 -21.14
N THR A 35 10.50 6.89 -20.78
CA THR A 35 10.65 7.41 -19.42
C THR A 35 10.25 8.89 -19.38
N LEU A 36 9.35 9.22 -18.48
CA LEU A 36 8.94 10.59 -18.19
C LEU A 36 9.62 11.06 -16.90
N HIS A 37 10.17 12.27 -16.91
CA HIS A 37 10.70 12.93 -15.72
C HIS A 37 9.67 13.92 -15.21
N GLN A 38 9.15 13.69 -14.00
CA GLN A 38 8.20 14.60 -13.37
C GLN A 38 8.84 15.22 -12.12
N PRO A 39 8.87 16.57 -12.04
CA PRO A 39 9.59 17.26 -10.96
C PRO A 39 8.86 17.16 -9.61
N LEU A 40 7.55 17.07 -9.62
CA LEU A 40 6.71 17.15 -8.42
C LEU A 40 5.68 16.03 -8.41
N THR A 41 6.04 14.93 -7.73
CA THR A 41 5.21 13.73 -7.60
C THR A 41 5.18 13.21 -6.17
N ASN A 42 4.17 12.42 -5.85
CA ASN A 42 4.03 11.73 -4.58
C ASN A 42 3.22 10.43 -4.76
N ILE A 43 3.14 9.59 -3.74
CA ILE A 43 2.24 8.42 -3.71
C ILE A 43 1.06 8.74 -2.81
N PHE A 44 -0.15 8.58 -3.34
CA PHE A 44 -1.39 8.82 -2.61
C PHE A 44 -1.74 7.61 -1.74
N LEU A 45 -1.79 7.78 -0.43
CA LEU A 45 -2.05 6.68 0.50
C LEU A 45 -3.49 6.17 0.46
N LYS A 46 -4.44 6.89 -0.14
CA LYS A 46 -5.81 6.38 -0.32
C LYS A 46 -5.84 5.08 -1.14
N ASN A 47 -5.04 5.01 -2.21
CA ASN A 47 -5.15 3.94 -3.23
C ASN A 47 -3.80 3.55 -3.84
N SER A 48 -2.68 3.98 -3.23
CA SER A 48 -1.31 3.77 -3.72
C SER A 48 -1.10 4.14 -5.19
N LYS A 49 -1.71 5.23 -5.65
CA LYS A 49 -1.51 5.78 -6.99
C LYS A 49 -0.52 6.94 -6.98
N LEU A 50 -0.03 7.28 -8.16
CA LEU A 50 0.85 8.43 -8.35
C LEU A 50 0.04 9.72 -8.34
N LEU A 51 0.48 10.69 -7.54
CA LEU A 51 0.07 12.08 -7.64
C LEU A 51 1.15 12.89 -8.36
N TYR A 52 0.73 13.90 -9.12
CA TYR A 52 1.62 14.91 -9.69
C TYR A 52 0.98 16.29 -9.57
N LEU A 53 1.81 17.33 -9.52
CA LEU A 53 1.30 18.71 -9.46
C LEU A 53 1.14 19.28 -10.86
N GLN A 54 -0.02 19.91 -11.10
CA GLN A 54 -0.30 20.77 -12.23
C GLN A 54 -0.63 22.17 -11.70
N GLY A 55 0.36 23.06 -11.70
CA GLY A 55 0.25 24.32 -10.97
C GLY A 55 0.18 24.06 -9.46
N THR A 56 -0.90 24.50 -8.82
CA THR A 56 -1.18 24.31 -7.39
C THR A 56 -2.14 23.13 -7.12
N THR A 57 -2.54 22.40 -8.15
CA THR A 57 -3.52 21.31 -8.04
C THR A 57 -2.82 19.96 -8.12
N SER A 58 -3.09 19.09 -7.16
CA SER A 58 -2.66 17.69 -7.19
C SER A 58 -3.60 16.87 -8.06
N MET A 59 -3.02 16.15 -9.01
CA MET A 59 -3.72 15.28 -9.95
C MET A 59 -3.34 13.83 -9.70
N GLU A 60 -4.32 12.93 -9.73
CA GLU A 60 -4.09 11.48 -9.68
C GLU A 60 -3.80 10.95 -11.09
N ALA A 61 -2.66 10.30 -11.27
CA ALA A 61 -2.30 9.72 -12.55
C ALA A 61 -3.02 8.39 -12.79
N SER A 62 -3.51 8.18 -14.02
CA SER A 62 -3.92 6.84 -14.45
C SER A 62 -2.71 5.92 -14.48
N LEU A 63 -2.78 4.78 -13.78
CA LEU A 63 -1.73 3.77 -13.80
C LEU A 63 -1.79 2.83 -15.02
N GLU A 64 -2.72 3.03 -15.94
CA GLU A 64 -2.94 2.11 -17.06
C GLU A 64 -1.67 1.88 -17.88
N ASN A 65 -0.94 2.95 -18.20
CA ASN A 65 0.27 2.91 -19.01
C ASN A 65 1.57 2.96 -18.19
N ILE A 66 1.50 3.05 -16.87
CA ILE A 66 2.67 3.09 -16.00
C ILE A 66 3.14 1.65 -15.70
N VAL A 67 4.45 1.42 -15.80
CA VAL A 67 5.13 0.18 -15.39
C VAL A 67 5.74 0.36 -14.01
N SER A 68 6.47 1.47 -13.82
CA SER A 68 7.13 1.77 -12.56
C SER A 68 7.33 3.27 -12.36
N VAL A 69 7.52 3.66 -11.10
CA VAL A 69 7.84 5.03 -10.69
C VAL A 69 9.06 4.97 -9.77
N LYS A 70 10.16 5.59 -10.19
CA LYS A 70 11.40 5.62 -9.44
C LYS A 70 11.59 6.99 -8.79
N PHE A 71 11.63 7.01 -7.49
CA PHE A 71 12.12 8.11 -6.67
C PHE A 71 13.60 7.91 -6.34
N SER A 72 14.26 8.91 -5.78
CA SER A 72 15.67 8.83 -5.41
C SER A 72 15.98 7.72 -4.39
N ASP A 73 15.03 7.41 -3.52
CA ASP A 73 15.14 6.48 -2.40
C ASP A 73 14.39 5.16 -2.61
N ARG A 74 13.47 5.08 -3.59
CA ARG A 74 12.61 3.91 -3.74
C ARG A 74 12.06 3.75 -5.14
N LEU A 75 11.99 2.50 -5.59
CA LEU A 75 11.31 2.09 -6.81
C LEU A 75 9.95 1.50 -6.47
N TYR A 76 8.89 2.03 -7.09
CA TYR A 76 7.56 1.47 -7.07
C TYR A 76 7.26 0.79 -8.40
N VAL A 77 6.75 -0.42 -8.36
CA VAL A 77 6.32 -1.19 -9.53
C VAL A 77 4.80 -1.27 -9.51
N LYS A 78 4.17 -1.11 -10.67
CA LYS A 78 2.73 -1.32 -10.76
C LYS A 78 2.40 -2.81 -10.67
N ILE A 79 1.59 -3.17 -9.68
CA ILE A 79 1.02 -4.50 -9.50
C ILE A 79 -0.49 -4.33 -9.38
N ASP A 80 -1.25 -4.97 -10.25
CA ASP A 80 -2.70 -4.75 -10.40
C ASP A 80 -3.03 -3.26 -10.58
N THR A 81 -3.69 -2.65 -9.61
CA THR A 81 -4.08 -1.23 -9.61
C THR A 81 -3.27 -0.37 -8.64
N LEU A 82 -2.20 -0.91 -8.05
CA LEU A 82 -1.42 -0.29 -7.00
C LEU A 82 0.03 -0.08 -7.43
N LEU A 83 0.68 0.92 -6.86
CA LEU A 83 2.13 1.09 -6.88
C LEU A 83 2.73 0.44 -5.63
N CYS A 84 3.47 -0.65 -5.82
CA CYS A 84 4.06 -1.44 -4.74
C CYS A 84 5.58 -1.29 -4.75
N TYR A 85 6.19 -1.18 -3.59
CA TYR A 85 7.65 -1.21 -3.46
C TYR A 85 8.12 -2.60 -3.02
N GLU A 86 9.33 -2.96 -3.40
CA GLU A 86 9.97 -4.20 -2.97
C GLU A 86 10.37 -4.08 -1.49
N VAL A 87 9.93 -5.03 -0.69
CA VAL A 87 10.25 -5.13 0.74
C VAL A 87 11.58 -5.84 0.92
N ASP A 88 11.72 -7.03 0.30
CA ASP A 88 12.91 -7.85 0.32
C ASP A 88 12.83 -8.95 -0.74
N THR A 89 13.97 -9.54 -1.09
CA THR A 89 14.11 -10.65 -2.03
C THR A 89 14.54 -11.93 -1.31
N VAL A 90 14.05 -13.07 -1.81
CA VAL A 90 14.45 -14.39 -1.37
C VAL A 90 14.74 -15.22 -2.62
N GLY A 91 16.02 -15.50 -2.89
CA GLY A 91 16.42 -16.14 -4.14
C GLY A 91 15.97 -15.35 -5.38
N HIS A 92 15.13 -15.97 -6.21
CA HIS A 92 14.55 -15.34 -7.41
C HIS A 92 13.18 -14.69 -7.15
N ASP A 93 12.61 -14.91 -5.99
CA ASP A 93 11.30 -14.40 -5.59
C ASP A 93 11.44 -13.16 -4.71
N ALA A 94 10.37 -12.40 -4.55
CA ALA A 94 10.39 -11.18 -3.76
C ALA A 94 9.03 -10.89 -3.11
N LEU A 95 9.06 -10.17 -2.00
CA LEU A 95 7.90 -9.61 -1.33
C LEU A 95 7.75 -8.13 -1.70
N TYR A 96 6.59 -7.73 -2.16
CA TYR A 96 6.21 -6.35 -2.46
C TYR A 96 5.11 -5.88 -1.53
N CYS A 97 5.07 -4.58 -1.27
CA CYS A 97 4.10 -3.95 -0.39
C CYS A 97 3.55 -2.65 -1.00
N ALA A 98 2.24 -2.47 -0.89
CA ALA A 98 1.58 -1.17 -1.00
C ALA A 98 0.98 -0.81 0.35
N THR A 99 1.35 0.34 0.90
CA THR A 99 0.75 0.87 2.14
C THR A 99 -0.37 1.83 1.75
N VAL A 100 -1.57 1.59 2.27
CA VAL A 100 -2.74 2.42 1.99
C VAL A 100 -3.50 2.73 3.28
N ILE A 101 -4.34 3.77 3.23
CA ILE A 101 -5.27 4.08 4.33
C ILE A 101 -6.32 2.97 4.41
N ASP A 102 -6.53 2.44 5.62
CA ASP A 102 -7.62 1.51 5.93
C ASP A 102 -8.94 2.31 6.04
N ILE A 103 -9.58 2.53 4.89
CA ILE A 103 -10.81 3.31 4.79
C ILE A 103 -11.96 2.74 5.65
N PRO A 104 -12.19 1.39 5.70
CA PRO A 104 -13.15 0.80 6.63
C PRO A 104 -12.87 1.14 8.09
N ALA A 105 -11.63 0.97 8.56
CA ALA A 105 -11.25 1.28 9.93
C ALA A 105 -11.37 2.79 10.22
N TYR A 106 -10.96 3.64 9.28
CA TYR A 106 -11.10 5.09 9.40
C TYR A 106 -12.57 5.51 9.53
N ARG A 107 -13.45 5.00 8.66
CA ARG A 107 -14.91 5.27 8.76
C ARG A 107 -15.51 4.81 10.08
N GLN A 108 -15.05 3.69 10.62
CA GLN A 108 -15.50 3.22 11.93
C GLN A 108 -15.04 4.15 13.06
N GLN A 109 -13.79 4.65 12.98
CA GLN A 109 -13.26 5.65 13.92
C GLN A 109 -14.09 6.93 13.92
N LEU A 110 -14.45 7.46 12.72
CA LEU A 110 -15.28 8.65 12.60
C LEU A 110 -16.67 8.47 13.23
N LYS A 111 -17.31 7.32 12.96
CA LYS A 111 -18.61 7.00 13.58
C LYS A 111 -18.53 6.95 15.10
N ASN A 112 -17.47 6.32 15.63
CA ASN A 112 -17.28 6.20 17.07
C ASN A 112 -17.04 7.57 17.75
N ASN A 113 -16.36 8.49 17.06
CA ASN A 113 -16.06 9.83 17.56
C ASN A 113 -17.14 10.86 17.23
N GLN A 114 -18.22 10.46 16.54
CA GLN A 114 -19.31 11.33 16.04
C GLN A 114 -18.82 12.50 15.18
N ILE A 115 -17.66 12.35 14.54
CA ILE A 115 -17.06 13.36 13.69
C ILE A 115 -17.36 13.03 12.24
N ILE A 116 -18.08 13.92 11.54
CA ILE A 116 -18.25 13.89 10.10
C ILE A 116 -17.60 15.16 9.57
N THR A 117 -16.47 15.03 8.90
CA THR A 117 -15.80 16.18 8.29
C THR A 117 -16.17 16.29 6.82
N SER A 118 -16.13 17.50 6.27
CA SER A 118 -16.32 17.74 4.83
C SER A 118 -15.27 17.02 3.97
N MET A 119 -14.12 16.72 4.56
CA MET A 119 -13.02 15.97 3.96
C MET A 119 -13.41 14.51 3.69
N ASP A 120 -14.20 13.88 4.58
CA ASP A 120 -14.70 12.51 4.40
C ASP A 120 -15.60 12.37 3.18
N LEU A 121 -16.37 13.42 2.87
CA LEU A 121 -17.27 13.42 1.74
C LEU A 121 -16.55 13.57 0.39
N GLY A 122 -15.40 14.26 0.35
CA GLY A 122 -14.64 14.51 -0.87
C GLY A 122 -13.57 13.45 -1.17
N ILE A 123 -12.73 13.14 -0.19
CA ILE A 123 -11.54 12.29 -0.41
C ILE A 123 -11.89 10.80 -0.42
N PHE A 124 -12.87 10.38 0.40
CA PHE A 124 -13.20 8.97 0.60
C PHE A 124 -14.57 8.56 0.03
N SER A 125 -15.31 9.48 -0.60
CA SER A 125 -16.56 9.12 -1.26
C SER A 125 -16.28 8.26 -2.51
N ASN A 126 -17.04 7.18 -2.69
CA ASN A 126 -16.98 6.36 -3.88
C ASN A 126 -17.71 6.99 -5.08
N GLY A 127 -18.26 8.18 -4.93
CA GLY A 127 -19.08 8.85 -5.93
C GLY A 127 -18.37 10.06 -6.50
N GLY A 128 -17.78 9.93 -7.71
CA GLY A 128 -17.60 11.03 -8.65
C GLY A 128 -16.90 12.32 -8.17
N GLY A 129 -16.20 12.29 -7.06
CA GLY A 129 -15.35 13.41 -6.64
C GLY A 129 -14.23 13.60 -7.66
N SER A 130 -14.03 14.81 -8.10
CA SER A 130 -12.99 15.14 -9.08
C SER A 130 -11.68 14.47 -8.66
N ASP A 131 -10.95 13.88 -9.63
CA ASP A 131 -9.58 13.35 -9.43
C ASP A 131 -8.60 14.46 -9.02
N GLN A 132 -9.11 15.67 -8.80
CA GLN A 132 -8.37 16.88 -8.46
C GLN A 132 -8.51 17.15 -6.95
N LEU A 133 -7.38 17.13 -6.27
CA LEU A 133 -7.25 17.58 -4.90
C LEU A 133 -6.42 18.87 -4.90
N SER A 134 -6.80 19.87 -4.13
CA SER A 134 -5.92 21.01 -3.96
C SER A 134 -4.69 20.60 -3.16
N THR A 135 -3.53 21.19 -3.43
CA THR A 135 -2.32 20.96 -2.62
C THR A 135 -2.59 21.34 -1.17
N ALA A 136 -3.36 22.41 -0.95
CA ALA A 136 -3.81 22.81 0.37
C ALA A 136 -4.59 21.69 1.09
N THR A 137 -5.47 20.96 0.39
CA THR A 137 -6.21 19.83 0.99
C THR A 137 -5.30 18.69 1.42
N ILE A 138 -4.19 18.48 0.72
CA ILE A 138 -3.19 17.46 1.07
C ILE A 138 -2.31 17.95 2.22
N ASP A 139 -1.98 19.23 2.24
CA ASP A 139 -1.10 19.83 3.25
C ASP A 139 -1.82 20.18 4.56
N THR A 140 -3.10 20.63 4.50
CA THR A 140 -3.88 21.03 5.69
C THR A 140 -4.34 19.87 6.54
N ASN A 141 -4.26 18.62 6.06
CA ASN A 141 -4.47 17.45 6.91
C ASN A 141 -3.47 17.33 8.07
N THR A 142 -2.49 18.21 8.15
CA THR A 142 -1.52 18.25 9.26
C THR A 142 -1.98 19.06 10.46
N GLU A 143 -3.06 19.83 10.35
CA GLU A 143 -3.53 20.72 11.43
C GLU A 143 -4.65 20.12 12.27
N GLU A 144 -5.29 19.06 11.81
CA GLU A 144 -6.30 18.36 12.60
C GLU A 144 -5.67 17.10 13.22
N ASP A 145 -5.92 16.84 14.49
CA ASP A 145 -5.46 15.67 15.28
C ASP A 145 -5.95 14.30 14.74
N TYR A 146 -6.23 14.21 13.44
CA TYR A 146 -6.74 13.00 12.79
C TYR A 146 -5.63 12.14 12.26
N GLU A 147 -5.50 10.96 12.84
CA GLU A 147 -4.61 9.92 12.37
C GLU A 147 -5.37 8.92 11.49
N PHE A 148 -4.91 8.77 10.26
CA PHE A 148 -5.41 7.74 9.36
C PHE A 148 -4.78 6.38 9.69
N PRO A 149 -5.60 5.35 9.97
CA PRO A 149 -5.09 4.00 10.11
C PRO A 149 -4.56 3.49 8.77
N LEU A 150 -3.40 2.84 8.77
CA LEU A 150 -2.78 2.27 7.58
C LEU A 150 -2.91 0.76 7.57
N ILE A 151 -2.98 0.21 6.36
CA ILE A 151 -2.90 -1.22 6.09
C ILE A 151 -1.90 -1.48 4.97
N ASP A 152 -1.08 -2.52 5.15
CA ASP A 152 -0.16 -3.02 4.13
C ASP A 152 -0.85 -4.10 3.30
N ILE A 153 -0.77 -3.97 1.98
CA ILE A 153 -1.23 -4.95 0.99
C ILE A 153 0.00 -5.60 0.38
N PHE A 154 0.15 -6.90 0.54
CA PHE A 154 1.34 -7.61 0.11
C PHE A 154 1.12 -8.42 -1.16
N TYR A 155 2.18 -8.51 -1.97
CA TYR A 155 2.29 -9.37 -3.14
C TYR A 155 3.60 -10.14 -3.11
N TYR A 156 3.56 -11.42 -3.49
CA TYR A 156 4.76 -12.15 -3.87
C TYR A 156 4.98 -12.04 -5.37
N ARG A 157 6.24 -11.92 -5.77
CA ARG A 157 6.68 -12.26 -7.12
C ARG A 157 7.22 -13.68 -7.07
N LEU A 158 6.45 -14.65 -7.57
CA LEU A 158 6.81 -16.08 -7.63
C LEU A 158 7.08 -16.45 -9.09
N ASN A 159 8.30 -16.89 -9.41
CA ASN A 159 8.69 -17.24 -10.77
C ASN A 159 8.33 -16.13 -11.79
N GLY A 160 8.55 -14.87 -11.44
CA GLY A 160 8.27 -13.70 -12.27
C GLY A 160 6.80 -13.26 -12.34
N LYS A 161 5.88 -13.94 -11.67
CA LYS A 161 4.45 -13.57 -11.63
C LYS A 161 4.09 -12.99 -10.28
N PHE A 162 3.33 -11.89 -10.29
CA PHE A 162 2.80 -11.30 -9.08
C PHE A 162 1.54 -12.01 -8.61
N VAL A 163 1.49 -12.31 -7.31
CA VAL A 163 0.36 -12.96 -6.65
C VAL A 163 0.08 -12.25 -5.34
N ARG A 164 -1.16 -11.83 -5.10
CA ARG A 164 -1.56 -11.22 -3.83
C ARG A 164 -1.34 -12.21 -2.69
N VAL A 165 -0.73 -11.73 -1.60
CA VAL A 165 -0.45 -12.56 -0.43
C VAL A 165 -1.73 -12.72 0.39
N HIS A 166 -2.45 -13.79 0.06
CA HIS A 166 -3.68 -14.20 0.72
C HIS A 166 -3.87 -15.70 0.50
N ASP A 167 -4.39 -16.41 1.48
CA ASP A 167 -4.55 -17.88 1.45
C ASP A 167 -5.17 -18.39 0.14
N ARG A 168 -6.30 -17.80 -0.25
CA ARG A 168 -7.03 -18.19 -1.47
C ARG A 168 -6.23 -18.02 -2.75
N GLU A 169 -5.51 -16.89 -2.88
CA GLU A 169 -4.76 -16.57 -4.11
C GLU A 169 -3.48 -17.41 -4.18
N LEU A 170 -2.76 -17.56 -3.08
CA LEU A 170 -1.58 -18.42 -3.02
C LEU A 170 -1.93 -19.88 -3.27
N SER A 171 -3.04 -20.37 -2.72
CA SER A 171 -3.50 -21.75 -2.93
C SER A 171 -3.78 -22.10 -4.40
N ARG A 172 -4.00 -21.11 -5.27
CA ARG A 172 -4.22 -21.31 -6.72
C ARG A 172 -2.93 -21.52 -7.49
N VAL A 173 -1.83 -20.93 -7.05
CA VAL A 173 -0.56 -20.90 -7.77
C VAL A 173 0.47 -21.86 -7.21
N LEU A 174 0.39 -22.20 -5.93
CA LEU A 174 1.29 -23.11 -5.25
C LEU A 174 0.99 -24.58 -5.60
N ASN A 175 2.05 -25.40 -5.69
CA ASN A 175 1.91 -26.86 -5.83
C ASN A 175 1.40 -27.52 -4.53
N LYS A 176 1.15 -28.83 -4.56
CA LYS A 176 0.59 -29.58 -3.42
C LYS A 176 1.47 -29.52 -2.17
N GLU A 177 2.77 -29.61 -2.34
CA GLU A 177 3.75 -29.59 -1.24
C GLU A 177 3.84 -28.18 -0.62
N GLN A 178 4.00 -27.16 -1.46
CA GLN A 178 4.02 -25.76 -1.03
C GLN A 178 2.74 -25.35 -0.30
N ARG A 179 1.56 -25.80 -0.78
CA ARG A 179 0.28 -25.58 -0.07
C ARG A 179 0.26 -26.23 1.30
N ARG A 180 0.84 -27.45 1.44
CA ARG A 180 0.96 -28.10 2.75
C ARG A 180 1.85 -27.28 3.69
N MET A 181 3.02 -26.85 3.23
CA MET A 181 3.94 -26.01 4.01
C MET A 181 3.28 -24.70 4.43
N MET A 182 2.59 -24.01 3.50
CA MET A 182 1.85 -22.79 3.80
C MET A 182 0.84 -23.01 4.93
N ARG A 183 0.00 -24.04 4.84
CA ARG A 183 -1.00 -24.36 5.89
C ARG A 183 -0.38 -24.67 7.24
N THR A 184 0.74 -25.44 7.25
CA THR A 184 1.47 -25.71 8.48
C THR A 184 2.01 -24.42 9.09
N TYR A 185 2.54 -23.49 8.26
CA TYR A 185 3.06 -22.22 8.75
C TYR A 185 1.95 -21.30 9.27
N GLN A 186 0.81 -21.25 8.59
CA GLN A 186 -0.39 -20.51 9.03
C GLN A 186 -0.95 -20.97 10.38
N SER A 187 -0.78 -22.26 10.73
CA SER A 187 -1.26 -22.80 12.02
C SER A 187 -0.37 -22.43 13.21
N MET A 188 0.75 -21.74 12.99
CA MET A 188 1.62 -21.26 14.07
C MET A 188 0.95 -20.10 14.81
N PRO A 189 1.06 -20.03 16.16
CA PRO A 189 0.37 -19.01 16.96
C PRO A 189 0.74 -17.57 16.59
N ASP A 190 2.00 -17.36 16.15
CA ASP A 190 2.54 -16.03 15.84
C ASP A 190 2.40 -15.64 14.36
N PHE A 191 1.75 -16.47 13.54
CA PHE A 191 1.58 -16.17 12.13
C PHE A 191 0.58 -15.03 11.91
N SER A 192 0.94 -14.07 11.06
CA SER A 192 0.04 -13.01 10.62
C SER A 192 0.25 -12.68 9.14
N TRP A 193 -0.85 -12.57 8.39
CA TRP A 193 -0.86 -12.11 6.99
C TRP A 193 -0.49 -10.64 6.81
N THR A 194 -0.42 -9.88 7.89
CA THR A 194 -0.05 -8.47 7.90
C THR A 194 1.36 -8.23 8.43
N ASN A 195 2.05 -9.27 8.89
CA ASN A 195 3.41 -9.16 9.42
C ASN A 195 4.42 -9.48 8.32
N ARG A 196 5.24 -8.48 7.95
CA ARG A 196 6.26 -8.58 6.89
C ARG A 196 7.25 -9.71 7.13
N GLU A 197 7.72 -9.87 8.36
CA GLU A 197 8.71 -10.91 8.70
C GLU A 197 8.09 -12.31 8.56
N CYS A 198 6.85 -12.51 9.03
CA CYS A 198 6.13 -13.78 8.82
C CYS A 198 6.01 -14.11 7.33
N LEU A 199 5.72 -13.11 6.49
CA LEU A 199 5.58 -13.30 5.06
C LEU A 199 6.92 -13.60 4.38
N LEU A 200 8.01 -12.95 4.78
CA LEU A 200 9.35 -13.27 4.29
C LEU A 200 9.79 -14.69 4.68
N GLN A 201 9.51 -15.10 5.92
CA GLN A 201 9.80 -16.46 6.37
C GLN A 201 8.96 -17.50 5.62
N LEU A 202 7.67 -17.21 5.36
CA LEU A 202 6.85 -18.07 4.51
C LEU A 202 7.44 -18.18 3.10
N LEU A 203 7.85 -17.06 2.49
CA LEU A 203 8.47 -17.05 1.16
C LEU A 203 9.72 -17.93 1.10
N ARG A 204 10.59 -17.86 2.14
CA ARG A 204 11.80 -18.73 2.26
C ARG A 204 11.45 -20.22 2.31
N LYS A 205 10.29 -20.58 2.86
CA LYS A 205 9.86 -21.99 2.94
C LYS A 205 9.18 -22.48 1.66
N LEU A 206 8.71 -21.59 0.81
CA LEU A 206 8.04 -21.93 -0.45
C LEU A 206 9.04 -22.19 -1.62
N GLN A 207 10.31 -21.88 -1.41
CA GLN A 207 11.40 -22.19 -2.36
C GLN A 207 11.85 -23.65 -2.20
#